data_edea744103b6a2c4d8b4b85dbba88739
#
_entry.id   edea744103b6a2c4d8b4b85dbba88739
#
_cell.length_a   1.000
_cell.length_b   1.000
_cell.length_c   1.000
_cell.angle_alpha   90.00
_cell.angle_beta   90.00
_cell.angle_gamma   90.00
#
_symmetry.space_group_name_H-M   'P 1'
#
loop_
_entity.id
_entity.type
_entity.pdbx_description
1 polymer ?
#
loop_
_entity_poly.entity_id
_entity_poly.type
_entity_poly.pdbx_seq_one_letter_code
_entity_poly.pdbx_strand_id
1 'polypeptide(L)'
;MGKINLNAMKQARKEQEIETPVPEALEQAYANVWGKDKETVQYIELNHIVPFADQRGRTQPFKISEEKVSQMSASDIGIVTPLIVRKVGAEYQIISGHHRYIAAKELEMLTVPCVVRKISDDEAIKYVTECNIQRSRLLPTEYAEIYARYMEMRNDIDMTAQEIADKFAISKKSLYRYIKILDLTDDLKKMIDEDKLHTDTAEIFCGFSVDEQDAVYEFVQQTGKKVNRTMAKAMERITQEQEVTSYEDFLPVLEQPKKPVKNKLYSGFAEKYSVNYSEEEWDNLVSELLTKHFENR
;
A
#
# COMPACT_ATOMS: atom_id res chain seq x y z
N MET A 1 -16.11 7.99 -31.06
CA MET A 1 -14.76 8.32 -30.55
C MET A 1 -13.76 7.48 -31.30
N GLY A 2 -12.94 8.10 -32.16
CA GLY A 2 -11.97 7.41 -33.00
C GLY A 2 -10.87 6.79 -32.15
N LYS A 3 -10.51 5.54 -32.41
CA LYS A 3 -9.34 4.89 -31.81
C LYS A 3 -8.08 5.64 -32.23
N ILE A 4 -7.36 6.21 -31.27
CA ILE A 4 -6.07 6.87 -31.49
C ILE A 4 -5.11 5.83 -32.06
N ASN A 5 -4.56 6.09 -33.23
CA ASN A 5 -3.62 5.18 -33.88
C ASN A 5 -2.22 5.35 -33.26
N LEU A 6 -1.95 4.55 -32.23
CA LEU A 6 -0.69 4.56 -31.47
C LEU A 6 0.53 4.33 -32.38
N ASN A 7 0.38 3.54 -33.45
CA ASN A 7 1.48 3.23 -34.38
C ASN A 7 1.85 4.44 -35.27
N ALA A 8 0.86 5.22 -35.68
CA ALA A 8 1.11 6.45 -36.45
C ALA A 8 1.80 7.52 -35.57
N MET A 9 1.45 7.62 -34.28
CA MET A 9 2.12 8.49 -33.32
C MET A 9 3.55 8.04 -33.03
N LYS A 10 3.81 6.74 -32.90
CA LYS A 10 5.15 6.17 -32.72
C LYS A 10 6.07 6.49 -33.91
N GLN A 11 5.54 6.43 -35.12
CA GLN A 11 6.29 6.70 -36.35
C GLN A 11 6.61 8.18 -36.52
N ALA A 12 5.69 9.09 -36.27
CA ALA A 12 5.90 10.53 -36.31
C ALA A 12 6.93 11.02 -35.26
N ARG A 13 6.99 10.34 -34.11
CA ARG A 13 8.00 10.66 -33.06
C ARG A 13 9.42 10.22 -33.43
N LYS A 14 9.59 9.04 -34.06
CA LYS A 14 10.90 8.56 -34.50
C LYS A 14 11.55 9.51 -35.51
N GLU A 15 10.78 10.27 -36.28
CA GLU A 15 11.25 11.22 -37.24
C GLU A 15 11.61 12.59 -36.64
N GLN A 16 11.14 12.89 -35.40
CA GLN A 16 11.42 14.17 -34.71
C GLN A 16 12.54 14.11 -33.64
N GLU A 17 13.07 12.93 -33.34
CA GLU A 17 14.10 12.74 -32.29
C GLU A 17 15.53 13.09 -32.68
N ILE A 18 15.72 13.91 -33.70
CA ILE A 18 17.04 14.47 -34.04
C ILE A 18 17.24 15.77 -33.26
N GLU A 19 18.04 15.68 -32.17
CA GLU A 19 18.67 16.79 -31.43
C GLU A 19 17.84 18.08 -31.29
N THR A 20 16.71 18.04 -30.54
CA THR A 20 16.11 19.29 -30.08
C THR A 20 16.71 19.68 -28.73
N PRO A 21 17.41 20.82 -28.61
CA PRO A 21 17.82 21.31 -27.28
C PRO A 21 16.59 21.57 -26.41
N VAL A 22 16.74 21.31 -25.10
CA VAL A 22 15.67 21.58 -24.13
C VAL A 22 15.22 23.02 -24.31
N PRO A 23 13.90 23.30 -24.48
CA PRO A 23 13.45 24.67 -24.57
C PRO A 23 13.89 25.46 -23.33
N GLU A 24 14.47 26.61 -23.49
CA GLU A 24 15.04 27.46 -22.43
C GLU A 24 14.00 27.76 -21.31
N ALA A 25 12.74 27.87 -21.70
CA ALA A 25 11.62 28.01 -20.77
C ALA A 25 11.43 26.79 -19.81
N LEU A 26 11.77 25.59 -20.29
CA LEU A 26 11.71 24.38 -19.49
C LEU A 26 12.90 24.34 -18.51
N GLU A 27 14.09 24.68 -18.93
CA GLU A 27 15.27 24.80 -18.06
C GLU A 27 15.04 25.82 -16.94
N GLN A 28 14.46 26.98 -17.25
CA GLN A 28 14.14 28.01 -16.26
C GLN A 28 13.04 27.55 -15.28
N ALA A 29 12.02 26.85 -15.75
CA ALA A 29 10.96 26.31 -14.88
C ALA A 29 11.54 25.30 -13.88
N TYR A 30 12.49 24.46 -14.29
CA TYR A 30 13.14 23.49 -13.40
C TYR A 30 14.11 24.16 -12.41
N ALA A 31 14.87 25.16 -12.83
CA ALA A 31 15.76 25.91 -11.94
C ALA A 31 15.01 26.60 -10.80
N ASN A 32 13.77 27.04 -11.05
CA ASN A 32 12.92 27.68 -10.05
C ASN A 32 12.27 26.72 -9.05
N VAL A 33 12.04 25.45 -9.44
CA VAL A 33 11.37 24.45 -8.61
C VAL A 33 12.36 23.67 -7.73
N TRP A 34 13.60 23.46 -8.18
CA TRP A 34 14.55 22.50 -7.58
C TRP A 34 15.77 23.11 -6.91
N GLY A 35 15.86 24.45 -6.80
CA GLY A 35 16.90 25.14 -6.05
C GLY A 35 18.12 25.54 -6.88
N LYS A 36 19.02 26.31 -6.26
CA LYS A 36 20.12 27.07 -6.89
C LYS A 36 21.30 26.25 -7.44
N ASP A 37 21.34 24.94 -7.23
CA ASP A 37 22.33 24.09 -7.88
C ASP A 37 21.86 23.85 -9.32
N LYS A 38 22.67 24.28 -10.27
CA LYS A 38 22.42 24.12 -11.73
C LYS A 38 22.42 22.64 -12.10
N GLU A 39 21.35 21.92 -11.79
CA GLU A 39 21.13 20.58 -12.28
C GLU A 39 20.72 20.67 -13.75
N THR A 40 21.65 20.34 -14.64
CA THR A 40 21.37 20.31 -16.08
C THR A 40 20.57 19.07 -16.44
N VAL A 41 19.50 19.27 -17.21
CA VAL A 41 18.76 18.16 -17.81
C VAL A 41 19.61 17.57 -18.94
N GLN A 42 19.79 16.26 -18.94
CA GLN A 42 20.52 15.51 -19.96
C GLN A 42 19.56 14.48 -20.58
N TYR A 43 19.65 14.28 -21.88
CA TYR A 43 18.97 13.20 -22.55
C TYR A 43 19.82 11.93 -22.46
N ILE A 44 19.28 10.89 -21.81
CA ILE A 44 19.97 9.61 -21.58
C ILE A 44 19.23 8.54 -22.36
N GLU A 45 20.00 7.69 -23.07
CA GLU A 45 19.44 6.54 -23.77
C GLU A 45 18.71 5.61 -22.79
N LEU A 46 17.50 5.21 -23.18
CA LEU A 46 16.62 4.44 -22.32
C LEU A 46 17.18 3.05 -21.93
N ASN A 47 18.03 2.48 -22.80
CA ASN A 47 18.74 1.23 -22.57
C ASN A 47 19.83 1.31 -21.48
N HIS A 48 20.31 2.50 -21.16
CA HIS A 48 21.27 2.74 -20.06
C HIS A 48 20.59 3.08 -18.74
N ILE A 49 19.24 3.12 -18.71
CA ILE A 49 18.50 3.44 -17.51
C ILE A 49 17.91 2.14 -16.92
N VAL A 50 18.18 1.93 -15.63
CA VAL A 50 17.70 0.77 -14.89
C VAL A 50 16.79 1.18 -13.72
N PRO A 51 15.79 0.37 -13.37
CA PRO A 51 14.99 0.60 -12.18
C PRO A 51 15.85 0.68 -10.92
N PHE A 52 15.32 1.34 -9.88
CA PHE A 52 15.97 1.34 -8.58
C PHE A 52 16.09 -0.07 -8.02
N ALA A 53 17.29 -0.41 -7.54
CA ALA A 53 17.54 -1.55 -6.67
C ALA A 53 18.59 -1.13 -5.63
N ASP A 54 18.35 -1.47 -4.36
CA ASP A 54 19.34 -1.25 -3.31
C ASP A 54 20.42 -2.37 -3.31
N GLN A 55 21.39 -2.27 -2.40
CA GLN A 55 22.47 -3.27 -2.27
C GLN A 55 21.96 -4.69 -1.96
N ARG A 56 20.73 -4.84 -1.47
CA ARG A 56 20.06 -6.12 -1.20
C ARG A 56 19.14 -6.56 -2.35
N GLY A 57 19.14 -5.83 -3.46
CA GLY A 57 18.33 -6.12 -4.64
C GLY A 57 16.84 -5.73 -4.48
N ARG A 58 16.47 -4.99 -3.41
CA ARG A 58 15.09 -4.53 -3.24
C ARG A 58 14.81 -3.33 -4.13
N THR A 59 13.71 -3.40 -4.83
CA THR A 59 13.24 -2.34 -5.74
C THR A 59 12.54 -1.20 -4.97
N GLN A 60 11.95 -0.26 -5.68
CA GLN A 60 11.17 0.82 -5.06
C GLN A 60 10.00 0.29 -4.20
N PRO A 61 9.70 0.93 -3.05
CA PRO A 61 8.67 0.47 -2.11
C PRO A 61 7.24 0.89 -2.51
N PHE A 62 6.89 0.79 -3.79
CA PHE A 62 5.55 1.13 -4.28
C PHE A 62 5.24 0.36 -5.55
N LYS A 63 3.95 0.11 -5.75
CA LYS A 63 3.45 -0.58 -6.95
C LYS A 63 3.38 0.40 -8.14
N ILE A 64 3.70 -0.10 -9.30
CA ILE A 64 3.51 0.64 -10.55
C ILE A 64 2.02 0.64 -10.89
N SER A 65 1.45 1.82 -11.09
CA SER A 65 0.06 1.99 -11.51
C SER A 65 -0.03 1.97 -13.04
N GLU A 66 -0.65 0.94 -13.59
CA GLU A 66 -0.91 0.82 -15.03
C GLU A 66 -1.74 1.99 -15.56
N GLU A 67 -2.71 2.46 -14.78
CA GLU A 67 -3.53 3.62 -15.14
C GLU A 67 -2.66 4.88 -15.33
N LYS A 68 -1.73 5.15 -14.40
CA LYS A 68 -0.81 6.30 -14.52
C LYS A 68 0.14 6.16 -15.69
N VAL A 69 0.65 4.96 -15.93
CA VAL A 69 1.51 4.68 -17.09
C VAL A 69 0.72 4.94 -18.36
N SER A 70 -0.49 4.40 -18.48
CA SER A 70 -1.37 4.58 -19.64
C SER A 70 -1.74 6.03 -19.90
N GLN A 71 -2.04 6.80 -18.83
CA GLN A 71 -2.27 8.25 -18.94
C GLN A 71 -1.05 9.01 -19.46
N MET A 72 0.15 8.65 -19.00
CA MET A 72 1.39 9.26 -19.46
C MET A 72 1.73 8.87 -20.90
N SER A 73 1.49 7.61 -21.27
CA SER A 73 1.70 7.10 -22.64
C SER A 73 0.72 7.69 -23.64
N ALA A 74 -0.48 8.08 -23.20
CA ALA A 74 -1.50 8.73 -24.04
C ALA A 74 -1.25 10.24 -24.23
N SER A 75 -0.25 10.83 -23.55
CA SER A 75 0.04 12.25 -23.65
C SER A 75 0.71 12.60 -24.99
N ASP A 76 0.15 13.55 -25.72
CA ASP A 76 0.69 14.03 -27.03
C ASP A 76 2.07 14.72 -26.88
N ILE A 77 2.39 15.20 -25.67
CA ILE A 77 3.63 15.94 -25.39
C ILE A 77 4.78 14.99 -25.01
N GLY A 78 4.46 13.71 -24.70
CA GLY A 78 5.45 12.71 -24.26
C GLY A 78 5.92 12.91 -22.82
N ILE A 79 7.15 12.46 -22.52
CA ILE A 79 7.74 12.56 -21.19
C ILE A 79 8.47 13.90 -21.07
N VAL A 80 7.75 14.92 -20.62
CA VAL A 80 8.29 16.30 -20.49
C VAL A 80 9.04 16.49 -19.17
N THR A 81 8.56 15.89 -18.08
CA THR A 81 9.20 16.02 -16.77
C THR A 81 10.38 15.06 -16.65
N PRO A 82 11.62 15.54 -16.38
CA PRO A 82 12.78 14.67 -16.28
C PRO A 82 12.66 13.58 -15.21
N LEU A 83 13.29 12.44 -15.46
CA LEU A 83 13.58 11.46 -14.44
C LEU A 83 14.71 11.98 -13.54
N ILE A 84 14.71 11.60 -12.27
CA ILE A 84 15.88 11.77 -11.40
C ILE A 84 16.60 10.44 -11.38
N VAL A 85 17.88 10.45 -11.77
CA VAL A 85 18.71 9.25 -11.83
C VAL A 85 20.04 9.48 -11.11
N ARG A 86 20.71 8.40 -10.73
CA ARG A 86 22.12 8.43 -10.30
C ARG A 86 22.95 7.48 -11.16
N LYS A 87 24.23 7.77 -11.31
CA LYS A 87 25.13 6.90 -12.06
C LYS A 87 25.64 5.77 -11.16
N VAL A 88 25.46 4.52 -11.59
CA VAL A 88 25.97 3.32 -10.93
C VAL A 88 26.72 2.49 -11.97
N GLY A 89 28.06 2.52 -11.92
CA GLY A 89 28.90 1.91 -12.96
C GLY A 89 28.67 2.56 -14.33
N ALA A 90 28.26 1.75 -15.31
CA ALA A 90 27.94 2.21 -16.68
C ALA A 90 26.47 2.61 -16.85
N GLU A 91 25.60 2.36 -15.87
CA GLU A 91 24.16 2.57 -15.94
C GLU A 91 23.69 3.74 -15.11
N TYR A 92 22.46 4.16 -15.35
CA TYR A 92 21.77 5.20 -14.60
C TYR A 92 20.58 4.61 -13.86
N GLN A 93 20.67 4.55 -12.54
CA GLN A 93 19.62 4.00 -11.68
C GLN A 93 18.56 5.07 -11.37
N ILE A 94 17.28 4.73 -11.54
CA ILE A 94 16.15 5.64 -11.33
C ILE A 94 15.96 5.89 -9.82
N ILE A 95 15.94 7.16 -9.44
CA ILE A 95 15.59 7.60 -8.08
C ILE A 95 14.15 8.08 -8.04
N SER A 96 13.69 8.78 -9.09
CA SER A 96 12.29 9.22 -9.22
C SER A 96 11.85 9.19 -10.67
N GLY A 97 10.59 8.82 -10.91
CA GLY A 97 10.00 8.80 -12.25
C GLY A 97 9.81 7.40 -12.84
N HIS A 98 9.71 6.35 -12.03
CA HIS A 98 9.49 4.96 -12.49
C HIS A 98 8.30 4.80 -13.44
N HIS A 99 7.14 5.46 -13.17
CA HIS A 99 6.00 5.44 -14.10
C HIS A 99 6.35 6.07 -15.46
N ARG A 100 7.10 7.19 -15.45
CA ARG A 100 7.58 7.86 -16.68
C ARG A 100 8.52 6.98 -17.48
N TYR A 101 9.42 6.28 -16.80
CA TYR A 101 10.33 5.33 -17.43
C TYR A 101 9.57 4.19 -18.12
N ILE A 102 8.54 3.64 -17.48
CA ILE A 102 7.73 2.57 -18.08
C ILE A 102 6.92 3.11 -19.25
N ALA A 103 6.31 4.30 -19.12
CA ALA A 103 5.62 4.96 -20.22
C ALA A 103 6.57 5.23 -21.40
N ALA A 104 7.81 5.67 -21.14
CA ALA A 104 8.81 5.86 -22.19
C ALA A 104 9.16 4.54 -22.90
N LYS A 105 9.21 3.42 -22.17
CA LYS A 105 9.38 2.08 -22.76
C LYS A 105 8.22 1.68 -23.66
N GLU A 106 6.99 1.90 -23.21
CA GLU A 106 5.79 1.61 -24.01
C GLU A 106 5.72 2.48 -25.28
N LEU A 107 6.23 3.71 -25.20
CA LEU A 107 6.32 4.63 -26.32
C LEU A 107 7.54 4.36 -27.23
N GLU A 108 8.39 3.37 -26.89
CA GLU A 108 9.62 3.04 -27.62
C GLU A 108 10.56 4.26 -27.81
N MET A 109 10.61 5.13 -26.80
CA MET A 109 11.50 6.31 -26.85
C MET A 109 12.98 5.86 -26.82
N LEU A 110 13.81 6.49 -27.63
CA LEU A 110 15.26 6.21 -27.63
C LEU A 110 15.96 6.85 -26.44
N THR A 111 15.57 8.08 -26.10
CA THR A 111 16.13 8.87 -25.01
C THR A 111 15.03 9.47 -24.14
N VAL A 112 15.35 9.78 -22.90
CA VAL A 112 14.46 10.49 -21.96
C VAL A 112 15.21 11.58 -21.22
N PRO A 113 14.54 12.70 -20.89
CA PRO A 113 15.15 13.76 -20.10
C PRO A 113 15.42 13.28 -18.68
N CYS A 114 16.64 13.49 -18.19
CA CYS A 114 17.09 13.06 -16.86
C CYS A 114 17.87 14.17 -16.16
N VAL A 115 17.71 14.23 -14.84
CA VAL A 115 18.60 14.96 -13.94
C VAL A 115 19.49 13.93 -13.25
N VAL A 116 20.81 14.04 -13.45
CA VAL A 116 21.79 13.10 -12.85
C VAL A 116 22.26 13.65 -11.53
N ARG A 117 21.97 12.93 -10.43
CA ARG A 117 22.44 13.26 -9.09
C ARG A 117 23.64 12.40 -8.67
N LYS A 118 24.60 13.04 -8.00
CA LYS A 118 25.71 12.34 -7.33
C LYS A 118 25.31 12.09 -5.89
N ILE A 119 24.72 10.94 -5.61
CA ILE A 119 24.28 10.55 -4.29
C ILE A 119 24.75 9.13 -3.96
N SER A 120 25.02 8.88 -2.68
CA SER A 120 25.37 7.57 -2.15
C SER A 120 24.19 6.58 -2.18
N ASP A 121 24.45 5.32 -1.87
CA ASP A 121 23.39 4.30 -1.80
C ASP A 121 22.34 4.62 -0.75
N ASP A 122 22.78 5.06 0.45
CA ASP A 122 21.89 5.41 1.57
C ASP A 122 21.05 6.66 1.25
N GLU A 123 21.66 7.67 0.64
CA GLU A 123 20.93 8.84 0.15
C GLU A 123 19.92 8.45 -0.93
N ALA A 124 20.26 7.53 -1.83
CA ALA A 124 19.36 7.06 -2.87
C ALA A 124 18.13 6.36 -2.29
N ILE A 125 18.33 5.46 -1.31
CA ILE A 125 17.24 4.80 -0.59
C ILE A 125 16.33 5.85 0.08
N LYS A 126 16.94 6.84 0.75
CA LYS A 126 16.21 7.92 1.41
C LYS A 126 15.41 8.75 0.41
N TYR A 127 16.02 9.14 -0.72
CA TYR A 127 15.35 9.92 -1.76
C TYR A 127 14.17 9.14 -2.40
N VAL A 128 14.38 7.88 -2.80
CA VAL A 128 13.32 7.03 -3.35
C VAL A 128 12.16 6.93 -2.38
N THR A 129 12.45 6.81 -1.09
CA THR A 129 11.45 6.72 -0.03
C THR A 129 10.72 8.04 0.18
N GLU A 130 11.45 9.17 0.30
CA GLU A 130 10.85 10.49 0.52
C GLU A 130 10.05 11.00 -0.69
N CYS A 131 10.52 10.77 -1.91
CA CYS A 131 9.75 11.09 -3.12
C CYS A 131 8.40 10.34 -3.18
N ASN A 132 8.29 9.20 -2.52
CA ASN A 132 7.05 8.43 -2.49
C ASN A 132 6.10 8.88 -1.39
N ILE A 133 6.61 9.25 -0.21
CA ILE A 133 5.79 9.80 0.89
C ILE A 133 5.02 11.06 0.46
N GLN A 134 5.60 11.87 -0.42
CA GLN A 134 4.95 13.06 -0.97
C GLN A 134 3.83 12.75 -1.97
N ARG A 135 3.62 11.48 -2.34
CA ARG A 135 2.50 11.05 -3.18
C ARG A 135 1.21 10.99 -2.36
N SER A 136 0.13 11.41 -2.94
CA SER A 136 -1.15 11.67 -2.26
C SER A 136 -1.89 10.44 -1.71
N ARG A 137 -1.43 9.20 -1.95
CA ARG A 137 -1.96 7.95 -1.37
C ARG A 137 -0.96 6.81 -1.56
N LEU A 138 -0.27 6.45 -0.49
CA LEU A 138 0.43 5.18 -0.38
C LEU A 138 -0.50 4.11 0.21
N LEU A 139 -0.32 2.88 -0.22
CA LEU A 139 -1.00 1.73 0.36
C LEU A 139 -0.39 1.37 1.73
N PRO A 140 -1.13 0.74 2.64
CA PRO A 140 -0.59 0.31 3.93
C PRO A 140 0.67 -0.56 3.82
N THR A 141 0.74 -1.45 2.83
CA THR A 141 1.93 -2.29 2.58
C THR A 141 3.12 -1.46 2.06
N GLU A 142 2.88 -0.42 1.26
CA GLU A 142 3.93 0.50 0.82
C GLU A 142 4.51 1.31 1.98
N TYR A 143 3.66 1.75 2.93
CA TYR A 143 4.14 2.36 4.18
C TYR A 143 4.98 1.38 5.00
N ALA A 144 4.56 0.11 5.09
CA ALA A 144 5.30 -0.92 5.81
C ALA A 144 6.72 -1.12 5.24
N GLU A 145 6.86 -1.19 3.93
CA GLU A 145 8.14 -1.26 3.23
C GLU A 145 9.03 -0.03 3.52
N ILE A 146 8.45 1.15 3.49
CA ILE A 146 9.13 2.39 3.81
C ILE A 146 9.66 2.36 5.25
N TYR A 147 8.82 1.99 6.20
CA TYR A 147 9.20 1.94 7.62
C TYR A 147 10.26 0.88 7.89
N ALA A 148 10.17 -0.28 7.26
CA ALA A 148 11.19 -1.33 7.37
C ALA A 148 12.55 -0.83 6.90
N ARG A 149 12.63 -0.13 5.76
CA ARG A 149 13.88 0.44 5.23
C ARG A 149 14.48 1.48 6.17
N TYR A 150 13.66 2.39 6.72
CA TYR A 150 14.16 3.35 7.72
C TYR A 150 14.67 2.67 8.97
N MET A 151 13.99 1.63 9.45
CA MET A 151 14.42 0.87 10.61
C MET A 151 15.73 0.10 10.37
N GLU A 152 15.97 -0.40 9.17
CA GLU A 152 17.22 -1.04 8.80
C GLU A 152 18.39 -0.05 8.73
N MET A 153 18.14 1.13 8.16
CA MET A 153 19.14 2.19 8.00
C MET A 153 19.36 3.01 9.27
N ARG A 154 18.61 2.77 10.35
CA ARG A 154 18.57 3.65 11.54
C ARG A 154 19.93 3.97 12.16
N ASN A 155 20.87 3.03 12.11
CA ASN A 155 22.21 3.23 12.64
C ASN A 155 23.05 4.13 11.72
N ASP A 156 22.87 4.01 10.39
CA ASP A 156 23.61 4.78 9.39
C ASP A 156 23.12 6.24 9.33
N ILE A 157 21.84 6.46 9.64
CA ILE A 157 21.21 7.78 9.67
C ILE A 157 21.14 8.38 11.08
N ASP A 158 21.73 7.73 12.07
CA ASP A 158 21.75 8.13 13.52
C ASP A 158 20.33 8.50 14.04
N MET A 159 19.37 7.62 13.81
CA MET A 159 17.99 7.78 14.26
C MET A 159 17.52 6.62 15.12
N THR A 160 16.82 6.94 16.18
CA THR A 160 16.10 5.97 17.01
C THR A 160 14.76 5.57 16.37
N ALA A 161 14.21 4.42 16.77
CA ALA A 161 12.87 3.99 16.33
C ALA A 161 11.77 5.00 16.71
N GLN A 162 11.96 5.79 17.78
CA GLN A 162 11.02 6.84 18.16
C GLN A 162 11.09 8.02 17.19
N GLU A 163 12.29 8.49 16.87
CA GLU A 163 12.47 9.61 15.92
C GLU A 163 12.01 9.24 14.52
N ILE A 164 12.16 7.97 14.11
CA ILE A 164 11.55 7.48 12.85
C ILE A 164 10.03 7.55 12.92
N ALA A 165 9.42 7.09 14.01
CA ALA A 165 7.97 7.16 14.19
C ALA A 165 7.47 8.62 14.19
N ASP A 166 8.16 9.53 14.88
CA ASP A 166 7.85 10.96 14.95
C ASP A 166 7.95 11.62 13.56
N LYS A 167 8.97 11.25 12.76
CA LYS A 167 9.12 11.71 11.37
C LYS A 167 7.89 11.42 10.52
N PHE A 168 7.25 10.28 10.75
CA PHE A 168 6.04 9.86 10.03
C PHE A 168 4.73 10.22 10.75
N ALA A 169 4.80 10.96 11.85
CA ALA A 169 3.66 11.34 12.68
C ALA A 169 2.81 10.13 13.15
N ILE A 170 3.46 9.01 13.47
CA ILE A 170 2.83 7.80 13.99
C ILE A 170 3.43 7.41 15.35
N SER A 171 2.74 6.54 16.09
CA SER A 171 3.31 5.96 17.30
C SER A 171 4.37 4.90 16.98
N LYS A 172 5.37 4.74 17.88
CA LYS A 172 6.34 3.65 17.77
C LYS A 172 5.66 2.27 17.67
N LYS A 173 4.53 2.08 18.37
CA LYS A 173 3.73 0.86 18.27
C LYS A 173 3.15 0.67 16.88
N SER A 174 2.66 1.73 16.25
CA SER A 174 2.16 1.68 14.86
C SER A 174 3.28 1.38 13.88
N LEU A 175 4.47 1.97 14.06
CA LEU A 175 5.65 1.70 13.23
C LEU A 175 5.96 0.19 13.19
N TYR A 176 6.08 -0.46 14.36
CA TYR A 176 6.35 -1.90 14.42
C TYR A 176 5.20 -2.74 13.89
N ARG A 177 3.94 -2.33 14.08
CA ARG A 177 2.77 -3.02 13.52
C ARG A 177 2.82 -3.03 12.00
N TYR A 178 3.09 -1.88 11.37
CA TYR A 178 3.21 -1.80 9.92
C TYR A 178 4.34 -2.69 9.41
N ILE A 179 5.49 -2.71 10.06
CA ILE A 179 6.61 -3.58 9.65
C ILE A 179 6.23 -5.05 9.72
N LYS A 180 5.54 -5.47 10.78
CA LYS A 180 5.09 -6.87 10.94
C LYS A 180 4.17 -7.35 9.83
N ILE A 181 3.31 -6.49 9.24
CA ILE A 181 2.42 -6.94 8.16
C ILE A 181 3.17 -7.38 6.90
N LEU A 182 4.47 -7.11 6.79
CA LEU A 182 5.30 -7.65 5.69
C LEU A 182 5.50 -9.16 5.79
N ASP A 183 5.32 -9.75 6.99
CA ASP A 183 5.42 -11.19 7.23
C ASP A 183 4.15 -11.96 6.82
N LEU A 184 3.09 -11.26 6.39
CA LEU A 184 1.85 -11.87 5.92
C LEU A 184 1.98 -12.40 4.49
N THR A 185 1.10 -13.35 4.13
CA THR A 185 0.93 -13.81 2.75
C THR A 185 0.46 -12.66 1.84
N ASP A 186 0.72 -12.77 0.54
CA ASP A 186 0.37 -11.71 -0.42
C ASP A 186 -1.14 -11.46 -0.50
N ASP A 187 -1.94 -12.50 -0.30
CA ASP A 187 -3.40 -12.40 -0.26
C ASP A 187 -3.90 -11.58 0.93
N LEU A 188 -3.36 -11.78 2.12
CA LEU A 188 -3.68 -10.97 3.30
C LEU A 188 -3.17 -9.53 3.15
N LYS A 189 -1.96 -9.32 2.59
CA LYS A 189 -1.44 -7.99 2.25
C LYS A 189 -2.37 -7.26 1.27
N LYS A 190 -2.85 -7.96 0.25
CA LYS A 190 -3.82 -7.41 -0.71
C LYS A 190 -5.12 -7.01 -0.02
N MET A 191 -5.62 -7.82 0.92
CA MET A 191 -6.82 -7.46 1.69
C MET A 191 -6.63 -6.19 2.53
N ILE A 192 -5.43 -5.98 3.08
CA ILE A 192 -5.09 -4.75 3.81
C ILE A 192 -5.11 -3.55 2.87
N ASP A 193 -4.49 -3.66 1.70
CA ASP A 193 -4.42 -2.60 0.69
C ASP A 193 -5.80 -2.25 0.11
N GLU A 194 -6.73 -3.20 0.08
CA GLU A 194 -8.12 -3.05 -0.35
C GLU A 194 -9.08 -2.61 0.78
N ASP A 195 -8.57 -2.29 1.97
CA ASP A 195 -9.35 -1.93 3.18
C ASP A 195 -10.37 -3.01 3.62
N LYS A 196 -10.12 -4.25 3.24
CA LYS A 196 -10.91 -5.43 3.68
C LYS A 196 -10.46 -5.98 5.02
N LEU A 197 -9.18 -5.77 5.36
CA LEU A 197 -8.55 -6.19 6.62
C LEU A 197 -7.79 -5.01 7.22
N HIS A 198 -8.15 -4.61 8.44
CA HIS A 198 -7.49 -3.50 9.12
C HIS A 198 -6.13 -3.93 9.70
N THR A 199 -5.12 -3.04 9.63
CA THR A 199 -3.73 -3.35 10.06
C THR A 199 -3.59 -3.79 11.51
N ASP A 200 -4.44 -3.31 12.43
CA ASP A 200 -4.43 -3.71 13.84
C ASP A 200 -4.99 -5.11 14.07
N THR A 201 -5.86 -5.59 13.18
CA THR A 201 -6.38 -6.95 13.15
C THR A 201 -5.38 -7.88 12.47
N ALA A 202 -4.81 -7.46 11.37
CA ALA A 202 -3.80 -8.18 10.60
C ALA A 202 -2.53 -8.49 11.43
N GLU A 203 -2.15 -7.61 12.36
CA GLU A 203 -1.03 -7.82 13.30
C GLU A 203 -1.14 -9.16 14.05
N ILE A 204 -2.34 -9.66 14.31
CA ILE A 204 -2.57 -10.93 15.01
C ILE A 204 -2.13 -12.10 14.14
N PHE A 205 -2.42 -12.03 12.84
CA PHE A 205 -2.10 -13.09 11.88
C PHE A 205 -0.62 -13.18 11.52
N CYS A 206 0.19 -12.20 11.88
CA CYS A 206 1.64 -12.28 11.69
C CYS A 206 2.32 -13.40 12.53
N GLY A 207 1.62 -13.94 13.53
CA GLY A 207 2.06 -15.10 14.30
C GLY A 207 1.60 -16.45 13.74
N PHE A 208 0.78 -16.45 12.69
CA PHE A 208 0.23 -17.64 12.07
C PHE A 208 1.20 -18.24 11.05
N SER A 209 1.15 -19.55 10.87
CA SER A 209 1.80 -20.23 9.75
C SER A 209 1.20 -19.78 8.41
N VAL A 210 1.86 -20.10 7.31
CA VAL A 210 1.36 -19.79 5.95
C VAL A 210 0.00 -20.45 5.73
N ASP A 211 -0.15 -21.73 6.09
CA ASP A 211 -1.40 -22.49 5.93
C ASP A 211 -2.56 -21.86 6.75
N GLU A 212 -2.28 -21.43 7.98
CA GLU A 212 -3.27 -20.73 8.82
C GLU A 212 -3.65 -19.36 8.25
N GLN A 213 -2.70 -18.63 7.67
CA GLN A 213 -2.96 -17.35 7.00
C GLN A 213 -3.83 -17.55 5.75
N ASP A 214 -3.57 -18.59 4.98
CA ASP A 214 -4.36 -18.96 3.80
C ASP A 214 -5.79 -19.37 4.22
N ALA A 215 -5.94 -20.12 5.33
CA ALA A 215 -7.24 -20.45 5.90
C ALA A 215 -8.02 -19.20 6.35
N VAL A 216 -7.34 -18.17 6.89
CA VAL A 216 -7.99 -16.87 7.20
C VAL A 216 -8.48 -16.18 5.93
N TYR A 217 -7.66 -16.18 4.88
CA TYR A 217 -8.05 -15.60 3.59
C TYR A 217 -9.28 -16.32 3.02
N GLU A 218 -9.25 -17.65 2.95
CA GLU A 218 -10.36 -18.47 2.48
C GLU A 218 -11.63 -18.25 3.31
N PHE A 219 -11.51 -18.16 4.66
CA PHE A 219 -12.63 -17.85 5.53
C PHE A 219 -13.34 -16.55 5.11
N VAL A 220 -12.59 -15.51 4.83
CA VAL A 220 -13.19 -14.24 4.37
C VAL A 220 -13.85 -14.39 3.01
N GLN A 221 -13.23 -15.12 2.07
CA GLN A 221 -13.79 -15.34 0.72
C GLN A 221 -15.08 -16.15 0.78
N GLN A 222 -15.12 -17.23 1.57
CA GLN A 222 -16.27 -18.14 1.64
C GLN A 222 -17.43 -17.56 2.46
N THR A 223 -17.13 -16.87 3.55
CA THR A 223 -18.18 -16.34 4.44
C THR A 223 -18.63 -14.93 4.08
N GLY A 224 -17.84 -14.17 3.31
CA GLY A 224 -18.06 -12.75 3.02
C GLY A 224 -17.97 -11.87 4.28
N LYS A 225 -17.51 -12.38 5.42
CA LYS A 225 -17.45 -11.65 6.68
C LYS A 225 -16.15 -10.86 6.80
N LYS A 226 -16.24 -9.58 7.15
CA LYS A 226 -15.07 -8.79 7.57
C LYS A 226 -14.58 -9.30 8.91
N VAL A 227 -13.31 -9.70 8.98
CA VAL A 227 -12.70 -10.13 10.24
C VAL A 227 -12.36 -8.91 11.09
N ASN A 228 -12.98 -8.79 12.23
CA ASN A 228 -12.66 -7.79 13.23
C ASN A 228 -11.65 -8.32 14.26
N ARG A 229 -11.12 -7.44 15.10
CA ARG A 229 -10.11 -7.82 16.11
C ARG A 229 -10.59 -8.89 17.11
N THR A 230 -11.88 -8.94 17.43
CA THR A 230 -12.44 -9.95 18.33
C THR A 230 -12.43 -11.33 17.66
N MET A 231 -12.85 -11.39 16.40
CA MET A 231 -12.80 -12.61 15.60
C MET A 231 -11.36 -13.09 15.40
N ALA A 232 -10.43 -12.19 15.06
CA ALA A 232 -9.03 -12.54 14.91
C ALA A 232 -8.41 -13.13 16.19
N LYS A 233 -8.74 -12.58 17.35
CA LYS A 233 -8.33 -13.17 18.65
C LYS A 233 -8.96 -14.52 18.95
N ALA A 234 -10.16 -14.78 18.46
CA ALA A 234 -10.77 -16.10 18.60
C ALA A 234 -10.12 -17.10 17.65
N MET A 235 -9.76 -16.69 16.41
CA MET A 235 -8.96 -17.49 15.49
C MET A 235 -7.59 -17.82 16.09
N GLU A 236 -6.91 -16.83 16.69
CA GLU A 236 -5.63 -17.02 17.40
C GLU A 236 -5.72 -18.08 18.51
N ARG A 237 -6.83 -18.15 19.23
CA ARG A 237 -7.03 -19.21 20.25
C ARG A 237 -7.22 -20.58 19.61
N ILE A 238 -7.96 -20.66 18.51
CA ILE A 238 -8.16 -21.92 17.80
C ILE A 238 -6.82 -22.46 17.32
N THR A 239 -5.94 -21.63 16.73
CA THR A 239 -4.60 -22.07 16.29
C THR A 239 -3.68 -22.49 17.45
N GLN A 240 -3.93 -22.03 18.67
CA GLN A 240 -3.21 -22.47 19.87
C GLN A 240 -3.73 -23.80 20.45
N GLU A 241 -4.98 -24.14 20.18
CA GLU A 241 -5.65 -25.33 20.75
C GLU A 241 -5.63 -26.51 19.78
N GLN A 242 -5.60 -26.27 18.48
CA GLN A 242 -5.62 -27.30 17.44
C GLN A 242 -4.84 -26.86 16.19
N GLU A 243 -4.45 -27.84 15.39
CA GLU A 243 -3.92 -27.60 14.04
C GLU A 243 -5.05 -27.13 13.12
N VAL A 244 -4.81 -26.03 12.41
CA VAL A 244 -5.74 -25.44 11.44
C VAL A 244 -5.27 -25.82 10.04
N THR A 245 -6.11 -26.54 9.30
CA THR A 245 -5.82 -27.03 7.95
C THR A 245 -6.73 -26.44 6.87
N SER A 246 -7.85 -25.84 7.28
CA SER A 246 -8.82 -25.22 6.36
C SER A 246 -9.57 -24.06 7.03
N TYR A 247 -10.29 -23.27 6.23
CA TYR A 247 -11.13 -22.18 6.73
C TYR A 247 -12.30 -22.68 7.59
N GLU A 248 -12.71 -23.94 7.43
CA GLU A 248 -13.81 -24.55 8.18
C GLU A 248 -13.49 -24.62 9.67
N ASP A 249 -12.23 -24.76 10.03
CA ASP A 249 -11.75 -24.75 11.42
C ASP A 249 -12.02 -23.41 12.10
N PHE A 250 -12.17 -22.32 11.34
CA PHE A 250 -12.51 -21.00 11.86
C PHE A 250 -14.03 -20.70 11.90
N LEU A 251 -14.89 -21.56 11.35
CA LEU A 251 -16.34 -21.33 11.38
C LEU A 251 -16.91 -21.14 12.79
N PRO A 252 -16.41 -21.82 13.86
CA PRO A 252 -16.88 -21.58 15.22
C PRO A 252 -16.73 -20.13 15.70
N VAL A 253 -15.86 -19.34 15.06
CA VAL A 253 -15.72 -17.90 15.36
C VAL A 253 -17.00 -17.12 15.05
N LEU A 254 -17.83 -17.60 14.11
CA LEU A 254 -19.12 -16.99 13.76
C LEU A 254 -20.20 -17.25 14.83
N GLU A 255 -20.03 -18.32 15.61
CA GLU A 255 -20.96 -18.74 16.66
C GLU A 255 -20.65 -18.12 18.03
N GLN A 256 -19.78 -17.09 18.07
CA GLN A 256 -19.37 -16.48 19.33
C GLN A 256 -20.59 -16.08 20.17
N PRO A 257 -20.56 -16.38 21.48
CA PRO A 257 -21.63 -15.99 22.35
C PRO A 257 -21.84 -14.48 22.28
N LYS A 258 -23.09 -14.10 22.06
CA LYS A 258 -23.50 -12.70 22.07
C LYS A 258 -22.98 -12.03 23.34
N LYS A 259 -22.49 -10.80 23.24
CA LYS A 259 -21.99 -10.05 24.41
C LYS A 259 -22.99 -10.13 25.53
N PRO A 260 -22.54 -10.37 26.77
CA PRO A 260 -23.47 -10.42 27.91
C PRO A 260 -24.28 -9.13 27.97
N VAL A 261 -25.60 -9.29 28.09
CA VAL A 261 -26.55 -8.19 28.13
C VAL A 261 -26.25 -7.32 29.35
N LYS A 262 -25.86 -6.07 29.14
CA LYS A 262 -25.54 -5.13 30.24
C LYS A 262 -26.78 -4.64 31.00
N ASN A 263 -27.93 -4.65 30.34
CA ASN A 263 -29.19 -4.27 30.96
C ASN A 263 -29.64 -5.33 31.96
N LYS A 264 -29.66 -4.96 33.24
CA LYS A 264 -30.03 -5.86 34.34
C LYS A 264 -31.43 -6.50 34.18
N LEU A 265 -32.35 -5.78 33.54
CA LEU A 265 -33.70 -6.29 33.28
C LEU A 265 -33.65 -7.41 32.23
N TYR A 266 -32.92 -7.22 31.16
CA TYR A 266 -32.79 -8.20 30.07
C TYR A 266 -31.99 -9.42 30.52
N SER A 267 -30.91 -9.23 31.30
CA SER A 267 -30.14 -10.34 31.85
C SER A 267 -31.00 -11.21 32.79
N GLY A 268 -31.88 -10.60 33.61
CA GLY A 268 -32.82 -11.32 34.45
C GLY A 268 -33.88 -12.11 33.67
N PHE A 269 -34.34 -11.58 32.53
CA PHE A 269 -35.25 -12.31 31.64
C PHE A 269 -34.53 -13.43 30.88
N ALA A 270 -33.31 -13.18 30.41
CA ALA A 270 -32.49 -14.20 29.76
C ALA A 270 -32.28 -15.42 30.65
N GLU A 271 -31.96 -15.21 31.92
CA GLU A 271 -31.80 -16.27 32.92
C GLU A 271 -33.13 -16.99 33.20
N LYS A 272 -34.21 -16.24 33.42
CA LYS A 272 -35.53 -16.79 33.76
C LYS A 272 -36.13 -17.64 32.64
N TYR A 273 -35.92 -17.28 31.39
CA TYR A 273 -36.53 -17.94 30.24
C TYR A 273 -35.53 -18.78 29.43
N SER A 274 -34.27 -18.88 29.88
CA SER A 274 -33.19 -19.63 29.23
C SER A 274 -32.98 -19.23 27.76
N VAL A 275 -33.06 -17.93 27.47
CA VAL A 275 -32.88 -17.35 26.12
C VAL A 275 -31.59 -16.52 26.04
N ASN A 276 -30.93 -16.59 24.92
CA ASN A 276 -29.67 -15.86 24.69
C ASN A 276 -29.83 -14.82 23.57
N TYR A 277 -30.50 -13.71 23.90
CA TYR A 277 -30.69 -12.59 23.00
C TYR A 277 -29.64 -11.49 23.25
N SER A 278 -29.20 -10.79 22.21
CA SER A 278 -28.45 -9.55 22.31
C SER A 278 -29.33 -8.42 22.85
N GLU A 279 -28.72 -7.29 23.26
CA GLU A 279 -29.51 -6.11 23.68
C GLU A 279 -30.45 -5.62 22.57
N GLU A 280 -29.98 -5.62 21.33
CA GLU A 280 -30.78 -5.21 20.14
C GLU A 280 -31.98 -6.17 19.93
N GLU A 281 -31.79 -7.47 20.07
CA GLU A 281 -32.88 -8.44 19.98
C GLU A 281 -33.89 -8.29 21.11
N TRP A 282 -33.42 -7.98 22.35
CA TRP A 282 -34.29 -7.64 23.45
C TRP A 282 -35.09 -6.35 23.20
N ASP A 283 -34.43 -5.29 22.70
CA ASP A 283 -35.08 -4.01 22.37
C ASP A 283 -36.13 -4.20 21.29
N ASN A 284 -35.87 -5.01 20.27
CA ASN A 284 -36.82 -5.34 19.21
C ASN A 284 -38.00 -6.13 19.74
N LEU A 285 -37.74 -7.17 20.56
CA LEU A 285 -38.81 -7.98 21.18
C LEU A 285 -39.71 -7.14 22.10
N VAL A 286 -39.10 -6.30 22.95
CA VAL A 286 -39.85 -5.42 23.86
C VAL A 286 -40.67 -4.40 23.05
N SER A 287 -40.09 -3.82 21.99
CA SER A 287 -40.81 -2.89 21.12
C SER A 287 -42.01 -3.57 20.44
N GLU A 288 -41.84 -4.80 19.92
CA GLU A 288 -42.92 -5.55 19.29
C GLU A 288 -44.04 -5.88 20.29
N LEU A 289 -43.67 -6.32 21.48
CA LEU A 289 -44.63 -6.63 22.54
C LEU A 289 -45.41 -5.41 23.00
N LEU A 290 -44.74 -4.26 23.14
CA LEU A 290 -45.40 -3.01 23.49
C LEU A 290 -46.33 -2.53 22.39
N THR A 291 -45.90 -2.58 21.11
CA THR A 291 -46.75 -2.25 19.98
C THR A 291 -48.02 -3.10 19.96
N LYS A 292 -47.88 -4.44 20.04
CA LYS A 292 -49.02 -5.33 20.11
C LYS A 292 -49.95 -5.06 21.30
N HIS A 293 -49.39 -4.68 22.44
CA HIS A 293 -50.18 -4.37 23.62
C HIS A 293 -51.00 -3.09 23.48
N PHE A 294 -50.46 -2.06 22.82
CA PHE A 294 -51.13 -0.80 22.66
C PHE A 294 -52.05 -0.76 21.43
N GLU A 295 -51.79 -1.55 20.37
CA GLU A 295 -52.68 -1.69 19.22
C GLU A 295 -53.96 -2.50 19.54
N ASN A 296 -53.92 -3.36 20.56
CA ASN A 296 -55.08 -4.16 21.00
C ASN A 296 -55.91 -3.47 22.11
N ARG A 297 -55.69 -2.17 22.35
CA ARG A 297 -56.50 -1.34 23.27
C ARG A 297 -57.30 -0.28 22.47
#